data_ce990b174f3d9f50c3ef6cd890213706
#
_entry.id   ce990b174f3d9f50c3ef6cd890213706
#
_cell.length_a   1.000
_cell.length_b   1.000
_cell.length_c   1.000
_cell.angle_alpha   90.00
_cell.angle_beta   90.00
_cell.angle_gamma   90.00
#
_symmetry.space_group_name_H-M   'P 1'
#
loop_
_entity.id
_entity.type
_entity.pdbx_description
1 polymer ?
#
loop_
_entity_poly.entity_id
_entity_poly.type
_entity_poly.pdbx_seq_one_letter_code
_entity_poly.pdbx_strand_id
1 'polypeptide(L)'
;MNTGKTIKEMYRDERPYEKCEQYGAENLTDGELLAVLLRTGTKGANSLELAQKLLHPDFSECGILNIHRWTREDLLRVKGIGRVKAVQILCLSELAKRLSKASAASGLNFSSPDTIAQYYMEDMRHQQKEVLKLLLLNTRTRLISEVNISTGTVDTALISPRELFIEALQRGAVSIVLLHNHPSGDPTPSKEDVRITRRIQSAGSMIGIEL
;
A
#
# COMPACT_ATOMS: atom_id res chain seq x y z
N MET A 1 37.13 -10.14 6.57
CA MET A 1 36.70 -8.92 5.85
C MET A 1 36.14 -9.37 4.51
N ASN A 2 34.82 -9.48 4.39
CA ASN A 2 34.19 -9.92 3.16
C ASN A 2 34.11 -8.69 2.23
N THR A 3 35.08 -8.55 1.32
CA THR A 3 35.03 -7.54 0.26
C THR A 3 34.05 -8.04 -0.78
N GLY A 4 32.78 -7.64 -0.67
CA GLY A 4 31.78 -7.97 -1.66
C GLY A 4 32.27 -7.58 -3.05
N LYS A 5 32.13 -8.48 -4.03
CA LYS A 5 32.49 -8.22 -5.44
C LYS A 5 31.77 -6.95 -5.89
N THR A 6 32.47 -6.06 -6.55
CA THR A 6 31.84 -4.90 -7.20
C THR A 6 31.01 -5.38 -8.40
N ILE A 7 29.96 -4.64 -8.78
CA ILE A 7 29.18 -4.98 -10.01
C ILE A 7 30.09 -5.11 -11.24
N LYS A 8 31.20 -4.35 -11.31
CA LYS A 8 32.17 -4.43 -12.42
C LYS A 8 32.97 -5.75 -12.49
N GLU A 9 33.06 -6.47 -11.38
CA GLU A 9 33.71 -7.79 -11.29
C GLU A 9 32.78 -8.96 -11.62
N MET A 10 31.48 -8.69 -11.81
CA MET A 10 30.51 -9.67 -12.33
C MET A 10 30.66 -9.82 -13.84
N TYR A 11 30.28 -10.97 -14.38
CA TYR A 11 30.16 -11.13 -15.81
C TYR A 11 29.19 -10.11 -16.39
N ARG A 12 29.42 -9.67 -17.63
CA ARG A 12 28.65 -8.55 -18.22
C ARG A 12 27.16 -8.82 -18.28
N ASP A 13 26.80 -10.04 -18.64
CA ASP A 13 25.42 -10.54 -18.72
C ASP A 13 24.72 -10.74 -17.37
N GLU A 14 25.49 -10.79 -16.28
CA GLU A 14 24.95 -10.87 -14.89
C GLU A 14 24.78 -9.50 -14.24
N ARG A 15 25.31 -8.43 -14.83
CA ARG A 15 25.17 -7.09 -14.28
C ARG A 15 23.72 -6.59 -14.49
N PRO A 16 23.03 -6.14 -13.44
CA PRO A 16 21.62 -5.81 -13.54
C PRO A 16 21.28 -4.80 -14.65
N TYR A 17 22.14 -3.82 -14.89
CA TYR A 17 21.91 -2.80 -15.92
C TYR A 17 22.05 -3.39 -17.33
N GLU A 18 23.15 -4.07 -17.59
CA GLU A 18 23.44 -4.72 -18.88
C GLU A 18 22.43 -5.85 -19.17
N LYS A 19 22.05 -6.61 -18.14
CA LYS A 19 21.00 -7.62 -18.23
C LYS A 19 19.64 -7.00 -18.61
N CYS A 20 19.29 -5.85 -18.03
CA CYS A 20 18.09 -5.12 -18.39
C CYS A 20 18.10 -4.63 -19.86
N GLU A 21 19.24 -4.10 -20.33
CA GLU A 21 19.38 -3.65 -21.71
C GLU A 21 19.27 -4.80 -22.73
N GLN A 22 19.77 -5.97 -22.37
CA GLN A 22 19.85 -7.12 -23.30
C GLN A 22 18.56 -7.94 -23.31
N TYR A 23 17.92 -8.13 -22.15
CA TYR A 23 16.83 -9.09 -21.98
C TYR A 23 15.48 -8.45 -21.56
N GLY A 24 15.47 -7.14 -21.28
CA GLY A 24 14.28 -6.46 -20.78
C GLY A 24 14.14 -6.51 -19.26
N ALA A 25 13.39 -5.56 -18.72
CA ALA A 25 13.18 -5.42 -17.27
C ALA A 25 12.37 -6.59 -16.68
N GLU A 26 11.53 -7.21 -17.46
CA GLU A 26 10.70 -8.36 -17.08
C GLU A 26 11.51 -9.61 -16.73
N ASN A 27 12.78 -9.67 -17.16
CA ASN A 27 13.70 -10.78 -16.89
C ASN A 27 14.63 -10.53 -15.68
N LEU A 28 14.42 -9.41 -14.97
CA LEU A 28 15.15 -9.08 -13.77
C LEU A 28 14.37 -9.54 -12.53
N THR A 29 15.12 -10.00 -11.53
CA THR A 29 14.59 -10.19 -10.18
C THR A 29 14.29 -8.86 -9.51
N ASP A 30 13.45 -8.84 -8.47
CA ASP A 30 13.14 -7.63 -7.68
C ASP A 30 14.40 -6.93 -7.18
N GLY A 31 15.40 -7.71 -6.73
CA GLY A 31 16.70 -7.20 -6.28
C GLY A 31 17.48 -6.53 -7.41
N GLU A 32 17.49 -7.11 -8.61
CA GLU A 32 18.15 -6.54 -9.77
C GLU A 32 17.44 -5.26 -10.25
N LEU A 33 16.10 -5.26 -10.30
CA LEU A 33 15.32 -4.06 -10.63
C LEU A 33 15.64 -2.90 -9.68
N LEU A 34 15.63 -3.17 -8.39
CA LEU A 34 15.95 -2.16 -7.39
C LEU A 34 17.41 -1.73 -7.46
N ALA A 35 18.35 -2.64 -7.75
CA ALA A 35 19.76 -2.33 -7.93
C ALA A 35 20.03 -1.41 -9.12
N VAL A 36 19.30 -1.57 -10.24
CA VAL A 36 19.34 -0.67 -11.41
C VAL A 36 18.90 0.74 -11.00
N LEU A 37 17.81 0.85 -10.25
CA LEU A 37 17.29 2.15 -9.78
C LEU A 37 18.23 2.85 -8.78
N LEU A 38 18.86 2.09 -7.89
CA LEU A 38 19.84 2.60 -6.93
C LEU A 38 21.18 3.01 -7.60
N ARG A 39 21.50 2.47 -8.77
CA ARG A 39 22.68 2.70 -9.61
C ARG A 39 24.01 2.34 -8.94
N THR A 40 24.22 2.76 -7.71
CA THR A 40 25.50 2.63 -7.00
C THR A 40 25.31 1.96 -5.64
N GLY A 41 26.26 1.16 -5.25
CA GLY A 41 26.36 0.64 -3.88
C GLY A 41 26.94 1.67 -2.90
N THR A 42 27.63 1.16 -1.90
CA THR A 42 28.39 1.91 -0.89
C THR A 42 29.73 1.23 -0.63
N LYS A 43 30.58 1.85 0.16
CA LYS A 43 31.84 1.21 0.59
C LYS A 43 31.53 -0.07 1.37
N GLY A 44 31.84 -1.24 0.75
CA GLY A 44 31.64 -2.56 1.32
C GLY A 44 30.30 -3.26 0.97
N ALA A 45 29.46 -2.67 0.09
CA ALA A 45 28.29 -3.34 -0.48
C ALA A 45 27.99 -2.81 -1.88
N ASN A 46 27.78 -3.68 -2.86
CA ASN A 46 27.36 -3.27 -4.19
C ASN A 46 25.86 -2.89 -4.22
N SER A 47 25.35 -2.42 -5.37
CA SER A 47 23.94 -1.99 -5.48
C SER A 47 22.96 -3.15 -5.32
N LEU A 48 23.33 -4.37 -5.73
CA LEU A 48 22.49 -5.56 -5.57
C LEU A 48 22.37 -5.98 -4.10
N GLU A 49 23.49 -6.01 -3.38
CA GLU A 49 23.50 -6.28 -1.93
C GLU A 49 22.71 -5.22 -1.15
N LEU A 50 22.77 -3.97 -1.59
CA LEU A 50 22.00 -2.88 -0.99
C LEU A 50 20.50 -3.04 -1.26
N ALA A 51 20.14 -3.43 -2.48
CA ALA A 51 18.75 -3.75 -2.86
C ALA A 51 18.19 -4.92 -2.03
N GLN A 52 18.98 -6.00 -1.87
CA GLN A 52 18.56 -7.14 -1.04
C GLN A 52 18.28 -6.75 0.41
N LYS A 53 19.09 -5.88 1.01
CA LYS A 53 18.85 -5.37 2.37
C LYS A 53 17.56 -4.56 2.51
N LEU A 54 17.15 -3.87 1.45
CA LEU A 54 15.89 -3.12 1.44
C LEU A 54 14.68 -4.03 1.24
N LEU A 55 14.83 -5.08 0.43
CA LEU A 55 13.77 -6.05 0.18
C LEU A 55 13.57 -7.01 1.35
N HIS A 56 14.64 -7.35 2.07
CA HIS A 56 14.64 -8.33 3.15
C HIS A 56 15.31 -7.78 4.43
N PRO A 57 14.73 -6.73 5.04
CA PRO A 57 15.21 -6.28 6.34
C PRO A 57 14.97 -7.42 7.35
N ASP A 58 16.00 -7.75 8.12
CA ASP A 58 15.93 -8.79 9.17
C ASP A 58 15.43 -10.16 8.68
N PHE A 59 15.75 -10.53 7.42
CA PHE A 59 15.33 -11.78 6.77
C PHE A 59 13.80 -11.96 6.63
N SER A 60 13.04 -10.87 6.64
CA SER A 60 11.59 -10.92 6.42
C SER A 60 11.24 -11.45 5.01
N GLU A 61 10.19 -12.26 4.91
CA GLU A 61 9.75 -12.85 3.64
C GLU A 61 8.96 -11.88 2.73
N CYS A 62 8.74 -10.65 3.15
CA CYS A 62 7.85 -9.72 2.42
C CYS A 62 8.38 -9.20 1.09
N GLY A 63 9.66 -9.43 0.74
CA GLY A 63 10.23 -9.11 -0.56
C GLY A 63 9.97 -7.65 -1.00
N ILE A 64 9.46 -7.47 -2.22
CA ILE A 64 9.21 -6.16 -2.82
C ILE A 64 8.22 -5.30 -2.03
N LEU A 65 7.31 -5.91 -1.29
CA LEU A 65 6.32 -5.17 -0.48
C LEU A 65 6.95 -4.37 0.66
N ASN A 66 8.16 -4.74 1.09
CA ASN A 66 8.89 -3.97 2.10
C ASN A 66 9.22 -2.54 1.64
N ILE A 67 9.28 -2.27 0.32
CA ILE A 67 9.54 -0.92 -0.21
C ILE A 67 8.47 0.08 0.30
N HIS A 68 7.23 -0.36 0.49
CA HIS A 68 6.15 0.49 0.99
C HIS A 68 6.18 0.75 2.50
N ARG A 69 6.95 -0.04 3.26
CA ARG A 69 7.02 0.06 4.72
C ARG A 69 8.10 1.02 5.20
N TRP A 70 9.07 1.34 4.35
CA TRP A 70 10.17 2.20 4.70
C TRP A 70 9.74 3.65 4.91
N THR A 71 10.06 4.20 6.07
CA THR A 71 10.01 5.65 6.30
C THR A 71 11.32 6.30 5.85
N ARG A 72 11.31 7.63 5.69
CA ARG A 72 12.53 8.37 5.38
C ARG A 72 13.61 8.16 6.44
N GLU A 73 13.21 8.15 7.70
CA GLU A 73 14.08 7.97 8.86
C GLU A 73 14.73 6.59 8.87
N ASP A 74 13.96 5.54 8.58
CA ASP A 74 14.48 4.17 8.50
C ASP A 74 15.44 3.99 7.34
N LEU A 75 15.10 4.51 6.17
CA LEU A 75 15.97 4.49 4.99
C LEU A 75 17.32 5.15 5.27
N LEU A 76 17.35 6.28 5.98
CA LEU A 76 18.58 6.98 6.31
C LEU A 76 19.48 6.24 7.32
N ARG A 77 18.91 5.27 8.07
CA ARG A 77 19.68 4.39 8.97
C ARG A 77 20.38 3.26 8.20
N VAL A 78 19.93 2.94 6.99
CA VAL A 78 20.53 1.89 6.16
C VAL A 78 21.87 2.39 5.62
N LYS A 79 22.97 1.73 6.00
CA LYS A 79 24.31 2.09 5.50
C LYS A 79 24.37 2.01 3.98
N GLY A 80 24.61 3.15 3.33
CA GLY A 80 24.67 3.29 1.87
C GLY A 80 23.44 3.92 1.24
N ILE A 81 22.41 4.19 2.04
CA ILE A 81 21.25 4.99 1.64
C ILE A 81 21.42 6.39 2.19
N GLY A 82 21.85 7.32 1.33
CA GLY A 82 21.86 8.75 1.64
C GLY A 82 20.53 9.41 1.25
N ARG A 83 20.45 10.72 1.49
CA ARG A 83 19.23 11.53 1.22
C ARG A 83 18.64 11.31 -0.18
N VAL A 84 19.49 11.26 -1.22
CA VAL A 84 19.03 11.10 -2.61
C VAL A 84 18.36 9.75 -2.81
N LYS A 85 19.01 8.65 -2.42
CA LYS A 85 18.46 7.30 -2.57
C LYS A 85 17.19 7.10 -1.74
N ALA A 86 17.14 7.65 -0.52
CA ALA A 86 15.93 7.60 0.31
C ALA A 86 14.75 8.26 -0.40
N VAL A 87 14.94 9.45 -0.97
CA VAL A 87 13.89 10.13 -1.75
C VAL A 87 13.50 9.33 -2.98
N GLN A 88 14.45 8.76 -3.73
CA GLN A 88 14.17 7.92 -4.90
C GLN A 88 13.29 6.70 -4.54
N ILE A 89 13.60 6.01 -3.43
CA ILE A 89 12.82 4.85 -2.97
C ILE A 89 11.39 5.27 -2.59
N LEU A 90 11.24 6.38 -1.85
CA LEU A 90 9.92 6.89 -1.48
C LEU A 90 9.09 7.31 -2.71
N CYS A 91 9.72 7.96 -3.69
CA CYS A 91 9.06 8.31 -4.95
C CYS A 91 8.66 7.07 -5.76
N LEU A 92 9.51 6.04 -5.80
CA LEU A 92 9.19 4.77 -6.45
C LEU A 92 7.98 4.10 -5.80
N SER A 93 7.97 4.03 -4.47
CA SER A 93 6.86 3.51 -3.67
C SER A 93 5.56 4.25 -3.99
N GLU A 94 5.58 5.58 -4.00
CA GLU A 94 4.42 6.41 -4.27
C GLU A 94 3.94 6.26 -5.73
N LEU A 95 4.86 6.20 -6.70
CA LEU A 95 4.51 5.96 -8.10
C LEU A 95 3.84 4.60 -8.31
N ALA A 96 4.35 3.54 -7.66
CA ALA A 96 3.75 2.21 -7.73
C ALA A 96 2.31 2.21 -7.20
N LYS A 97 2.06 2.89 -6.07
CA LYS A 97 0.71 3.07 -5.53
C LYS A 97 -0.21 3.82 -6.50
N ARG A 98 0.27 4.92 -7.08
CA ARG A 98 -0.53 5.70 -8.04
C ARG A 98 -0.83 4.94 -9.31
N LEU A 99 0.11 4.16 -9.83
CA LEU A 99 -0.09 3.31 -11.00
C LEU A 99 -1.13 2.22 -10.73
N SER A 100 -1.03 1.54 -9.59
CA SER A 100 -2.02 0.54 -9.17
C SER A 100 -3.42 1.16 -9.05
N LYS A 101 -3.52 2.33 -8.41
CA LYS A 101 -4.77 3.07 -8.27
C LYS A 101 -5.34 3.54 -9.61
N ALA A 102 -4.51 4.09 -10.49
CA ALA A 102 -4.94 4.52 -11.83
C ALA A 102 -5.39 3.35 -12.70
N SER A 103 -4.69 2.23 -12.66
CA SER A 103 -5.08 1.00 -13.35
C SER A 103 -6.41 0.46 -12.85
N ALA A 104 -6.63 0.46 -11.54
CA ALA A 104 -7.90 0.07 -10.94
C ALA A 104 -9.02 1.08 -11.26
N ALA A 105 -8.73 2.38 -11.40
CA ALA A 105 -9.72 3.43 -11.68
C ALA A 105 -10.27 3.41 -13.11
N SER A 106 -9.54 2.85 -14.08
CA SER A 106 -9.98 2.77 -15.48
C SER A 106 -11.12 1.75 -15.65
N GLY A 107 -12.34 2.15 -15.34
CA GLY A 107 -13.54 1.31 -15.45
C GLY A 107 -14.24 0.98 -14.14
N LEU A 108 -13.85 1.63 -13.03
CA LEU A 108 -14.42 1.39 -11.71
C LEU A 108 -15.92 1.65 -11.66
N ASN A 109 -16.64 0.55 -11.55
CA ASN A 109 -17.98 0.53 -11.01
C ASN A 109 -17.89 -0.03 -9.57
N PHE A 110 -18.24 0.77 -8.58
CA PHE A 110 -18.25 0.37 -7.16
C PHE A 110 -19.44 -0.55 -6.83
N SER A 111 -19.95 -1.28 -7.82
CA SER A 111 -21.06 -2.24 -7.67
C SER A 111 -20.63 -3.59 -7.10
N SER A 112 -19.33 -3.87 -7.05
CA SER A 112 -18.77 -5.11 -6.51
C SER A 112 -17.79 -4.84 -5.36
N PRO A 113 -17.93 -5.54 -4.21
CA PRO A 113 -16.97 -5.46 -3.12
C PRO A 113 -15.53 -5.77 -3.55
N ASP A 114 -15.35 -6.74 -4.45
CA ASP A 114 -14.02 -7.12 -4.95
C ASP A 114 -13.33 -5.98 -5.70
N THR A 115 -14.08 -5.25 -6.53
CA THR A 115 -13.54 -4.10 -7.27
C THR A 115 -13.12 -2.99 -6.31
N ILE A 116 -13.93 -2.74 -5.27
CA ILE A 116 -13.63 -1.76 -4.23
C ILE A 116 -12.38 -2.19 -3.46
N ALA A 117 -12.34 -3.45 -3.03
CA ALA A 117 -11.20 -4.00 -2.30
C ALA A 117 -9.91 -3.87 -3.12
N GLN A 118 -9.90 -4.27 -4.39
CA GLN A 118 -8.73 -4.13 -5.26
C GLN A 118 -8.26 -2.68 -5.39
N TYR A 119 -9.18 -1.74 -5.52
CA TYR A 119 -8.84 -0.31 -5.66
C TYR A 119 -8.18 0.27 -4.42
N TYR A 120 -8.68 -0.09 -3.22
CA TYR A 120 -8.16 0.43 -1.97
C TYR A 120 -7.08 -0.45 -1.33
N MET A 121 -6.83 -1.65 -1.86
CA MET A 121 -5.91 -2.63 -1.29
C MET A 121 -4.53 -2.04 -1.02
N GLU A 122 -3.93 -1.39 -2.02
CA GLU A 122 -2.58 -0.83 -1.90
C GLU A 122 -2.51 0.38 -0.95
N ASP A 123 -3.59 1.14 -0.84
CA ASP A 123 -3.66 2.25 0.11
C ASP A 123 -3.78 1.77 1.55
N MET A 124 -4.43 0.63 1.79
CA MET A 124 -4.80 0.17 3.11
C MET A 124 -3.86 -0.90 3.68
N ARG A 125 -3.33 -1.83 2.85
CA ARG A 125 -2.48 -2.94 3.33
C ARG A 125 -1.18 -2.50 3.98
N HIS A 126 -0.68 -1.32 3.64
CA HIS A 126 0.58 -0.78 4.14
C HIS A 126 0.41 0.17 5.33
N GLN A 127 -0.81 0.37 5.80
CA GLN A 127 -1.05 1.20 6.98
C GLN A 127 -0.57 0.47 8.23
N GLN A 128 0.29 1.14 9.01
CA GLN A 128 0.80 0.59 10.28
C GLN A 128 -0.22 0.65 11.41
N LYS A 129 -1.28 1.43 11.21
CA LYS A 129 -2.37 1.60 12.16
C LYS A 129 -3.68 1.20 11.48
N GLU A 130 -4.66 0.80 12.27
CA GLU A 130 -6.00 0.60 11.77
C GLU A 130 -6.57 1.91 11.26
N VAL A 131 -7.13 1.89 10.07
CA VAL A 131 -7.83 3.00 9.43
C VAL A 131 -9.22 2.53 9.04
N LEU A 132 -10.23 3.28 9.44
CA LEU A 132 -11.59 3.11 8.96
C LEU A 132 -11.90 4.20 7.94
N LYS A 133 -12.27 3.80 6.74
CA LYS A 133 -12.63 4.67 5.63
C LYS A 133 -14.09 4.48 5.25
N LEU A 134 -14.81 5.59 5.10
CA LEU A 134 -16.19 5.64 4.62
C LEU A 134 -16.19 6.08 3.15
N LEU A 135 -16.79 5.29 2.27
CA LEU A 135 -17.06 5.66 0.89
C LEU A 135 -18.54 6.01 0.75
N LEU A 136 -18.80 7.10 0.08
CA LEU A 136 -20.13 7.63 -0.19
C LEU A 136 -20.46 7.47 -1.67
N LEU A 137 -21.53 6.75 -2.00
CA LEU A 137 -21.87 6.42 -3.37
C LEU A 137 -23.23 7.02 -3.77
N ASN A 138 -23.35 7.35 -5.06
CA ASN A 138 -24.59 7.80 -5.64
C ASN A 138 -25.45 6.62 -6.19
N THR A 139 -26.63 6.92 -6.73
CA THR A 139 -27.56 5.93 -7.34
C THR A 139 -26.96 5.10 -8.47
N ARG A 140 -25.84 5.51 -9.05
CA ARG A 140 -25.11 4.78 -10.10
C ARG A 140 -23.87 4.06 -9.57
N THR A 141 -23.81 3.86 -8.25
CA THR A 141 -22.65 3.25 -7.56
C THR A 141 -21.30 3.94 -7.84
N ARG A 142 -21.34 5.25 -8.17
CA ARG A 142 -20.12 6.05 -8.36
C ARG A 142 -19.74 6.73 -7.07
N LEU A 143 -18.45 6.79 -6.81
CA LEU A 143 -17.90 7.47 -5.63
C LEU A 143 -18.21 8.97 -5.69
N ILE A 144 -18.90 9.46 -4.66
CA ILE A 144 -19.14 10.90 -4.42
C ILE A 144 -17.96 11.46 -3.62
N SER A 145 -17.58 10.76 -2.54
CA SER A 145 -16.53 11.19 -1.62
C SER A 145 -16.01 10.02 -0.79
N GLU A 146 -14.79 10.15 -0.31
CA GLU A 146 -14.20 9.28 0.71
C GLU A 146 -13.84 10.09 1.95
N VAL A 147 -14.08 9.52 3.12
CA VAL A 147 -13.81 10.15 4.41
C VAL A 147 -13.07 9.17 5.31
N ASN A 148 -11.94 9.58 5.89
CA ASN A 148 -11.30 8.81 6.94
C ASN A 148 -12.02 9.07 8.26
N ILE A 149 -12.66 8.04 8.81
CA ILE A 149 -13.45 8.15 10.05
C ILE A 149 -12.54 8.06 11.26
N SER A 150 -11.57 7.16 11.24
CA SER A 150 -10.60 7.02 12.32
C SER A 150 -9.24 6.57 11.81
N THR A 151 -8.19 6.94 12.55
CA THR A 151 -6.81 6.51 12.32
C THR A 151 -6.15 6.25 13.67
N GLY A 152 -5.68 5.04 13.90
CA GLY A 152 -5.07 4.64 15.17
C GLY A 152 -5.65 3.31 15.63
N THR A 153 -5.78 3.10 16.93
CA THR A 153 -6.63 2.02 17.43
C THR A 153 -8.06 2.37 17.06
N VAL A 154 -8.62 1.62 16.12
CA VAL A 154 -10.07 1.71 15.85
C VAL A 154 -10.73 1.08 17.07
N ASP A 155 -11.00 1.91 18.08
CA ASP A 155 -11.98 1.51 19.09
C ASP A 155 -13.34 1.50 18.37
N THR A 156 -13.70 0.34 17.84
CA THR A 156 -14.95 0.12 17.12
C THR A 156 -16.16 0.47 17.99
N ALA A 157 -15.99 0.49 19.31
CA ALA A 157 -17.00 0.96 20.24
C ALA A 157 -17.29 2.48 20.10
N LEU A 158 -16.36 3.26 19.56
CA LEU A 158 -16.50 4.70 19.35
C LEU A 158 -17.08 5.07 17.98
N ILE A 159 -17.23 4.10 17.05
CA ILE A 159 -17.82 4.38 15.74
C ILE A 159 -19.32 4.66 15.93
N SER A 160 -19.71 5.91 15.75
CA SER A 160 -21.08 6.35 15.84
C SER A 160 -21.78 6.24 14.48
N PRO A 161 -22.81 5.39 14.31
CA PRO A 161 -23.63 5.41 13.10
C PRO A 161 -24.15 6.79 12.77
N ARG A 162 -24.46 7.61 13.78
CA ARG A 162 -24.93 8.97 13.60
C ARG A 162 -23.95 9.82 12.80
N GLU A 163 -22.65 9.78 13.12
CA GLU A 163 -21.63 10.57 12.41
C GLU A 163 -21.46 10.11 10.96
N LEU A 164 -21.44 8.79 10.72
CA LEU A 164 -21.39 8.23 9.38
C LEU A 164 -22.55 8.69 8.50
N PHE A 165 -23.76 8.65 9.05
CA PHE A 165 -24.96 9.03 8.28
C PHE A 165 -25.15 10.55 8.16
N ILE A 166 -24.60 11.36 9.07
CA ILE A 166 -24.54 12.82 8.87
C ILE A 166 -23.67 13.12 7.62
N GLU A 167 -22.50 12.51 7.50
CA GLU A 167 -21.65 12.67 6.31
C GLU A 167 -22.35 12.20 5.04
N ALA A 168 -23.03 11.05 5.10
CA ALA A 168 -23.74 10.50 3.96
C ALA A 168 -24.90 11.40 3.49
N LEU A 169 -25.72 11.88 4.42
CA LEU A 169 -26.86 12.77 4.15
C LEU A 169 -26.42 14.12 3.61
N GLN A 170 -25.40 14.73 4.21
CA GLN A 170 -24.87 16.02 3.76
C GLN A 170 -24.36 16.00 2.32
N ARG A 171 -23.88 14.84 1.84
CA ARG A 171 -23.35 14.67 0.50
C ARG A 171 -24.32 14.00 -0.46
N GLY A 172 -25.54 13.73 -0.03
CA GLY A 172 -26.58 13.11 -0.86
C GLY A 172 -26.24 11.68 -1.28
N ALA A 173 -25.51 10.95 -0.44
CA ALA A 173 -25.19 9.55 -0.71
C ALA A 173 -26.45 8.68 -0.52
N VAL A 174 -26.62 7.68 -1.39
CA VAL A 174 -27.70 6.68 -1.30
C VAL A 174 -27.21 5.32 -0.82
N SER A 175 -25.92 5.09 -0.91
CA SER A 175 -25.27 3.93 -0.31
C SER A 175 -23.88 4.29 0.21
N ILE A 176 -23.41 3.51 1.16
CA ILE A 176 -22.13 3.67 1.81
C ILE A 176 -21.35 2.36 1.80
N VAL A 177 -20.03 2.44 1.78
CA VAL A 177 -19.14 1.30 1.99
C VAL A 177 -18.17 1.62 3.11
N LEU A 178 -17.93 0.67 3.99
CA LEU A 178 -16.92 0.77 5.04
C LEU A 178 -15.75 -0.12 4.70
N LEU A 179 -14.58 0.45 4.77
CA LEU A 179 -13.32 -0.26 4.58
C LEU A 179 -12.46 -0.08 5.83
N HIS A 180 -11.87 -1.16 6.31
CA HIS A 180 -10.82 -1.09 7.32
C HIS A 180 -9.70 -2.09 7.01
N ASN A 181 -8.53 -1.84 7.54
CA ASN A 181 -7.38 -2.72 7.43
C ASN A 181 -7.04 -3.31 8.79
N HIS A 182 -6.49 -4.51 8.77
CA HIS A 182 -5.85 -5.12 9.93
C HIS A 182 -4.33 -5.06 9.77
N PRO A 183 -3.60 -4.29 10.61
CA PRO A 183 -2.14 -4.22 10.54
C PRO A 183 -1.44 -5.57 10.73
N SER A 184 -2.12 -6.55 11.35
CA SER A 184 -1.66 -7.94 11.47
C SER A 184 -1.56 -8.66 10.12
N GLY A 185 -2.27 -8.17 9.08
CA GLY A 185 -2.39 -8.82 7.78
C GLY A 185 -3.45 -9.92 7.70
N ASP A 186 -4.07 -10.30 8.81
CA ASP A 186 -5.20 -11.25 8.83
C ASP A 186 -6.51 -10.50 8.52
N PRO A 187 -7.20 -10.78 7.38
CA PRO A 187 -8.43 -10.11 7.01
C PRO A 187 -9.66 -10.62 7.77
N THR A 188 -9.51 -11.60 8.65
CA THR A 188 -10.63 -12.18 9.39
C THR A 188 -11.30 -11.12 10.27
N PRO A 189 -12.61 -10.85 10.10
CA PRO A 189 -13.29 -9.84 10.88
C PRO A 189 -13.40 -10.27 12.35
N SER A 190 -13.16 -9.32 13.26
CA SER A 190 -13.39 -9.55 14.69
C SER A 190 -14.89 -9.61 15.01
N LYS A 191 -15.23 -10.09 16.19
CA LYS A 191 -16.64 -10.08 16.67
C LYS A 191 -17.20 -8.68 16.73
N GLU A 192 -16.35 -7.70 17.02
CA GLU A 192 -16.74 -6.30 17.12
C GLU A 192 -16.98 -5.69 15.73
N ASP A 193 -16.16 -6.04 14.73
CA ASP A 193 -16.41 -5.62 13.34
C ASP A 193 -17.76 -6.09 12.83
N VAL A 194 -18.08 -7.34 13.11
CA VAL A 194 -19.40 -7.90 12.75
C VAL A 194 -20.54 -7.18 13.49
N ARG A 195 -20.35 -6.84 14.77
CA ARG A 195 -21.36 -6.16 15.59
C ARG A 195 -21.61 -4.76 15.07
N ILE A 196 -20.57 -3.97 14.81
CA ILE A 196 -20.71 -2.61 14.33
C ILE A 196 -21.27 -2.56 12.92
N THR A 197 -20.85 -3.48 12.04
CA THR A 197 -21.39 -3.60 10.67
C THR A 197 -22.90 -3.81 10.70
N ARG A 198 -23.41 -4.75 11.52
CA ARG A 198 -24.86 -4.97 11.67
C ARG A 198 -25.59 -3.75 12.22
N ARG A 199 -25.00 -3.04 13.18
CA ARG A 199 -25.58 -1.83 13.78
C ARG A 199 -25.69 -0.72 12.72
N ILE A 200 -24.67 -0.52 11.90
CA ILE A 200 -24.66 0.47 10.83
C ILE A 200 -25.67 0.08 9.74
N GLN A 201 -25.68 -1.19 9.33
CA GLN A 201 -26.64 -1.70 8.35
C GLN A 201 -28.10 -1.47 8.78
N SER A 202 -28.42 -1.78 10.05
CA SER A 202 -29.76 -1.57 10.60
C SER A 202 -30.14 -0.09 10.63
N ALA A 203 -29.21 0.79 11.03
CA ALA A 203 -29.45 2.23 11.06
C ALA A 203 -29.63 2.80 9.64
N GLY A 204 -28.83 2.36 8.68
CA GLY A 204 -28.93 2.77 7.28
C GLY A 204 -30.26 2.38 6.63
N SER A 205 -30.71 1.17 6.91
CA SER A 205 -32.01 0.69 6.40
C SER A 205 -33.20 1.54 6.88
N MET A 206 -33.12 2.12 8.09
CA MET A 206 -34.15 2.99 8.62
C MET A 206 -34.26 4.34 7.89
N ILE A 207 -33.17 4.81 7.31
CA ILE A 207 -33.08 6.12 6.66
C ILE A 207 -32.92 6.04 5.15
N GLY A 208 -33.00 4.82 4.59
CA GLY A 208 -32.89 4.57 3.14
C GLY A 208 -31.48 4.73 2.58
N ILE A 209 -30.43 4.56 3.39
CA ILE A 209 -29.04 4.53 2.95
C ILE A 209 -28.50 3.12 3.15
N GLU A 210 -28.19 2.46 2.05
CA GLU A 210 -27.73 1.07 2.04
C GLU A 210 -26.22 0.96 2.40
N LEU A 211 -25.88 -0.06 3.24
CA LEU A 211 -24.50 -0.42 3.53
C LEU A 211 -24.12 -1.62 2.67
#